data_92af00186f3b580a5336f19aa0fab11d
#
_entry.id   92af00186f3b580a5336f19aa0fab11d
#
_cell.length_a   1.000
_cell.length_b   1.000
_cell.length_c   1.000
_cell.angle_alpha   90.00
_cell.angle_beta   90.00
_cell.angle_gamma   90.00
#
_symmetry.space_group_name_H-M   'P 1'
#
loop_
_entity.id
_entity.type
_entity.pdbx_description
1 polymer ?
#
loop_
_entity_poly.entity_id
_entity_poly.type
_entity_poly.pdbx_seq_one_letter_code
_entity_poly.pdbx_strand_id
1 'polypeptide(L)'
;FLRSGVAFRNQDDCETCPMAKWCPGGRTPPKLCSAGTFADVVGLAQCVDCPAGTFQSKSGTTVCDPCTPGSYCEVAAAAVSLCQVGTYGSAPGLSSSSECASCPAGSSCSVGSVAPKPCSPGSVQPLAGQGTCMPCVAGSYQSESNAKACAECAAGSYCPEGAMAASP
;
A
#
# COMPACT_ATOMS: atom_id res chain seq x y z
N PHE A 1 22.34 6.71 -29.33
CA PHE A 1 23.72 6.46 -28.89
C PHE A 1 24.59 5.99 -30.07
N LEU A 2 25.89 5.98 -29.93
CA LEU A 2 26.82 5.63 -31.00
C LEU A 2 27.35 4.20 -30.80
N ARG A 3 27.39 3.41 -31.87
CA ARG A 3 28.04 2.07 -31.86
C ARG A 3 29.55 2.17 -31.60
N SER A 4 30.07 1.30 -30.75
CA SER A 4 31.52 1.18 -30.54
C SER A 4 32.22 0.59 -31.76
N GLY A 5 33.32 1.23 -32.21
CA GLY A 5 34.21 0.68 -33.22
C GLY A 5 33.91 1.04 -34.68
N VAL A 6 32.92 1.88 -34.95
CA VAL A 6 32.59 2.36 -36.31
C VAL A 6 32.90 3.85 -36.44
N ALA A 7 33.49 4.25 -37.56
CA ALA A 7 33.67 5.67 -37.88
C ALA A 7 32.35 6.23 -38.43
N PHE A 8 31.72 7.13 -37.68
CA PHE A 8 30.47 7.77 -38.05
C PHE A 8 30.73 8.92 -39.01
N ARG A 9 29.96 8.98 -40.09
CA ARG A 9 30.14 9.97 -41.16
C ARG A 9 29.01 11.03 -41.15
N ASN A 10 27.86 10.74 -40.53
CA ASN A 10 26.68 11.60 -40.49
C ASN A 10 25.79 11.27 -39.29
N GLN A 11 24.71 12.04 -39.12
CA GLN A 11 23.77 11.94 -38.02
C GLN A 11 22.89 10.66 -38.10
N ASP A 12 22.76 10.08 -39.30
CA ASP A 12 21.97 8.86 -39.53
C ASP A 12 22.64 7.58 -38.95
N ASP A 13 23.95 7.67 -38.60
CA ASP A 13 24.67 6.57 -37.96
C ASP A 13 24.33 6.43 -36.45
N CYS A 14 23.49 7.31 -35.88
CA CYS A 14 23.06 7.25 -34.48
C CYS A 14 21.88 6.29 -34.31
N GLU A 15 22.04 5.31 -33.41
CA GLU A 15 20.90 4.44 -33.01
C GLU A 15 19.95 5.15 -32.07
N THR A 16 18.65 4.92 -32.25
CA THR A 16 17.61 5.39 -31.32
C THR A 16 17.74 4.66 -29.99
N CYS A 17 17.58 5.38 -28.89
CA CYS A 17 17.57 4.78 -27.56
C CYS A 17 16.41 3.79 -27.43
N PRO A 18 16.64 2.53 -27.06
CA PRO A 18 15.57 1.55 -26.97
C PRO A 18 14.64 1.82 -25.76
N MET A 19 13.42 1.28 -25.81
CA MET A 19 12.47 1.29 -24.68
C MET A 19 13.11 0.65 -23.44
N ALA A 20 12.55 0.94 -22.27
CA ALA A 20 13.04 0.49 -20.96
C ALA A 20 14.42 1.03 -20.57
N LYS A 21 15.00 1.91 -21.43
CA LYS A 21 16.32 2.52 -21.25
C LYS A 21 16.27 4.01 -21.53
N TRP A 22 17.30 4.69 -21.04
CA TRP A 22 17.59 6.08 -21.36
C TRP A 22 19.02 6.22 -21.88
N CYS A 23 19.26 7.24 -22.66
CA CYS A 23 20.54 7.48 -23.29
C CYS A 23 21.08 8.85 -22.91
N PRO A 24 22.18 8.93 -22.16
CA PRO A 24 22.77 10.21 -21.74
C PRO A 24 23.42 11.00 -22.88
N GLY A 25 23.43 10.44 -24.09
CA GLY A 25 24.03 11.06 -25.27
C GLY A 25 25.48 10.65 -25.49
N GLY A 26 26.04 11.12 -26.64
CA GLY A 26 27.42 10.82 -27.05
C GLY A 26 27.65 9.33 -27.27
N ARG A 27 28.81 8.83 -26.82
CA ARG A 27 29.24 7.44 -26.95
C ARG A 27 28.84 6.55 -25.75
N THR A 28 28.06 7.07 -24.83
CA THR A 28 27.65 6.33 -23.65
C THR A 28 26.58 5.30 -24.02
N PRO A 29 26.72 4.03 -23.63
CA PRO A 29 25.70 3.01 -23.93
C PRO A 29 24.38 3.31 -23.20
N PRO A 30 23.25 2.82 -23.74
CA PRO A 30 21.94 2.95 -23.10
C PRO A 30 21.95 2.34 -21.70
N LYS A 31 21.38 3.05 -20.72
CA LYS A 31 21.24 2.61 -19.34
C LYS A 31 19.80 2.18 -19.07
N LEU A 32 19.62 1.11 -18.31
CA LEU A 32 18.29 0.69 -17.84
C LEU A 32 17.69 1.76 -16.93
N CYS A 33 16.38 1.97 -17.06
CA CYS A 33 15.63 2.73 -16.07
C CYS A 33 15.71 2.00 -14.72
N SER A 34 15.96 2.74 -13.65
CA SER A 34 16.00 2.19 -12.29
C SER A 34 14.59 1.88 -11.78
N ALA A 35 14.50 1.09 -10.71
CA ALA A 35 13.24 0.92 -9.98
C ALA A 35 12.63 2.29 -9.63
N GLY A 36 11.30 2.38 -9.67
CA GLY A 36 10.56 3.63 -9.53
C GLY A 36 10.43 4.44 -10.82
N THR A 37 11.09 4.02 -11.92
CA THR A 37 11.05 4.73 -13.20
C THR A 37 10.85 3.77 -14.38
N PHE A 38 10.36 4.28 -15.50
CA PHE A 38 10.10 3.51 -16.71
C PHE A 38 10.44 4.29 -17.99
N ALA A 39 10.44 3.60 -19.14
CA ALA A 39 10.58 4.22 -20.45
C ALA A 39 9.70 3.47 -21.46
N ASP A 40 8.52 3.99 -21.74
CA ASP A 40 7.51 3.40 -22.63
C ASP A 40 7.69 3.77 -24.10
N VAL A 41 8.57 4.71 -24.40
CA VAL A 41 8.92 5.13 -25.76
C VAL A 41 10.41 5.06 -26.01
N VAL A 42 10.79 5.01 -27.28
CA VAL A 42 12.19 5.07 -27.71
C VAL A 42 12.70 6.51 -27.68
N GLY A 43 14.02 6.68 -27.62
CA GLY A 43 14.69 7.97 -27.75
C GLY A 43 14.75 8.82 -26.48
N LEU A 44 14.40 8.29 -25.33
CA LEU A 44 14.44 9.03 -24.07
C LEU A 44 15.87 9.36 -23.62
N ALA A 45 16.08 10.62 -23.22
CA ALA A 45 17.32 11.08 -22.61
C ALA A 45 17.38 10.84 -21.09
N GLN A 46 16.22 10.58 -20.47
CA GLN A 46 16.07 10.18 -19.07
C GLN A 46 14.81 9.33 -18.92
N CYS A 47 14.77 8.51 -17.88
CA CYS A 47 13.57 7.73 -17.54
C CYS A 47 12.48 8.64 -16.96
N VAL A 48 11.25 8.19 -17.06
CA VAL A 48 10.06 8.86 -16.50
C VAL A 48 9.76 8.24 -15.14
N ASP A 49 9.48 9.06 -14.15
CA ASP A 49 9.07 8.60 -12.83
C ASP A 49 7.70 7.93 -12.89
N CYS A 50 7.52 6.85 -12.13
CA CYS A 50 6.19 6.28 -11.94
C CYS A 50 5.27 7.35 -11.32
N PRO A 51 4.10 7.61 -11.90
CA PRO A 51 3.15 8.54 -11.32
C PRO A 51 2.65 8.04 -9.96
N ALA A 52 2.24 8.96 -9.09
CA ALA A 52 1.65 8.61 -7.80
C ALA A 52 0.49 7.61 -7.98
N GLY A 53 0.34 6.67 -7.06
CA GLY A 53 -0.58 5.55 -7.17
C GLY A 53 -0.03 4.34 -7.92
N THR A 54 1.19 4.45 -8.48
CA THR A 54 1.87 3.35 -9.18
C THR A 54 3.29 3.15 -8.68
N PHE A 55 3.86 1.98 -8.92
CA PHE A 55 5.23 1.65 -8.56
C PHE A 55 5.89 0.74 -9.59
N GLN A 56 7.22 0.66 -9.52
CA GLN A 56 7.97 -0.33 -10.29
C GLN A 56 9.19 -0.82 -9.51
N SER A 57 9.19 -2.09 -9.13
CA SER A 57 10.27 -2.67 -8.33
C SER A 57 11.46 -3.18 -9.15
N LYS A 58 11.29 -3.30 -10.46
CA LYS A 58 12.32 -3.81 -11.37
C LYS A 58 12.94 -2.69 -12.19
N SER A 59 14.20 -2.85 -12.54
CA SER A 59 14.87 -1.97 -13.51
C SER A 59 14.59 -2.41 -14.93
N GLY A 60 14.60 -1.46 -15.87
CA GLY A 60 14.45 -1.74 -17.30
C GLY A 60 13.05 -2.15 -17.69
N THR A 61 12.04 -1.41 -17.23
CA THR A 61 10.64 -1.64 -17.53
C THR A 61 10.04 -0.52 -18.39
N THR A 62 8.92 -0.81 -19.03
CA THR A 62 8.18 0.12 -19.88
C THR A 62 6.86 0.60 -19.26
N VAL A 63 6.53 0.13 -18.06
CA VAL A 63 5.26 0.43 -17.38
C VAL A 63 5.45 0.39 -15.88
N CYS A 64 4.63 1.16 -15.15
CA CYS A 64 4.48 1.06 -13.70
C CYS A 64 3.17 0.34 -13.36
N ASP A 65 3.22 -0.50 -12.33
CA ASP A 65 2.07 -1.25 -11.84
C ASP A 65 1.28 -0.42 -10.82
N PRO A 66 -0.06 -0.52 -10.75
CA PRO A 66 -0.84 0.14 -9.72
C PRO A 66 -0.48 -0.42 -8.33
N CYS A 67 -0.47 0.45 -7.31
CA CYS A 67 -0.34 0.01 -5.93
C CYS A 67 -1.45 -0.95 -5.54
N THR A 68 -1.10 -1.99 -4.81
CA THR A 68 -2.06 -3.00 -4.34
C THR A 68 -2.94 -2.44 -3.22
N PRO A 69 -4.18 -2.94 -3.05
CA PRO A 69 -5.00 -2.60 -1.88
C PRO A 69 -4.23 -2.79 -0.57
N GLY A 70 -4.50 -1.96 0.42
CA GLY A 70 -3.76 -1.92 1.69
C GLY A 70 -2.47 -1.10 1.63
N SER A 71 -2.15 -0.50 0.48
CA SER A 71 -0.93 0.27 0.28
C SER A 71 -1.15 1.53 -0.58
N TYR A 72 -0.19 2.43 -0.55
CA TYR A 72 -0.12 3.62 -1.40
C TYR A 72 1.28 3.76 -2.00
N CYS A 73 1.40 4.57 -3.04
CA CYS A 73 2.67 4.85 -3.69
C CYS A 73 2.79 6.33 -4.04
N GLU A 74 3.82 6.96 -3.57
CA GLU A 74 4.18 8.30 -3.99
C GLU A 74 4.87 8.29 -5.36
N VAL A 75 5.12 9.46 -5.92
CA VAL A 75 5.85 9.58 -7.20
C VAL A 75 7.19 8.86 -7.12
N ALA A 76 7.60 8.21 -8.21
CA ALA A 76 8.84 7.45 -8.32
C ALA A 76 8.98 6.29 -7.33
N ALA A 77 7.87 5.71 -6.88
CA ALA A 77 7.89 4.59 -5.94
C ALA A 77 8.55 3.34 -6.55
N ALA A 78 9.60 2.86 -5.90
CA ALA A 78 10.23 1.58 -6.23
C ALA A 78 9.56 0.38 -5.53
N ALA A 79 8.74 0.65 -4.52
CA ALA A 79 7.97 -0.34 -3.75
C ALA A 79 6.72 0.32 -3.19
N VAL A 80 5.76 -0.50 -2.78
CA VAL A 80 4.53 -0.02 -2.12
C VAL A 80 4.82 0.37 -0.67
N SER A 81 4.14 1.41 -0.17
CA SER A 81 4.09 1.80 1.24
C SER A 81 2.76 1.35 1.82
N LEU A 82 2.78 0.61 2.94
CA LEU A 82 1.55 0.07 3.55
C LEU A 82 0.78 1.16 4.31
N CYS A 83 -0.56 1.10 4.24
CA CYS A 83 -1.41 1.87 5.14
C CYS A 83 -1.05 1.55 6.59
N GLN A 84 -0.95 2.58 7.43
CA GLN A 84 -0.53 2.42 8.82
C GLN A 84 -1.61 1.75 9.68
N VAL A 85 -1.19 1.29 10.86
CA VAL A 85 -2.11 0.75 11.86
C VAL A 85 -3.25 1.74 12.14
N GLY A 86 -4.47 1.22 12.26
CA GLY A 86 -5.66 2.04 12.44
C GLY A 86 -6.25 2.60 11.13
N THR A 87 -5.62 2.32 9.99
CA THR A 87 -6.13 2.72 8.66
C THR A 87 -6.19 1.54 7.70
N TYR A 88 -6.95 1.67 6.61
CA TYR A 88 -7.05 0.66 5.56
C TYR A 88 -7.18 1.30 4.18
N GLY A 89 -6.81 0.55 3.14
CA GLY A 89 -6.94 0.96 1.75
C GLY A 89 -7.66 -0.09 0.92
N SER A 90 -8.94 0.10 0.61
CA SER A 90 -9.74 -0.89 -0.12
C SER A 90 -9.51 -0.86 -1.64
N ALA A 91 -9.10 0.28 -2.18
CA ALA A 91 -8.86 0.47 -3.60
C ALA A 91 -7.37 0.31 -3.95
N PRO A 92 -7.05 -0.19 -5.16
CA PRO A 92 -5.70 -0.09 -5.71
C PRO A 92 -5.40 1.33 -6.14
N GLY A 93 -4.12 1.66 -6.28
CA GLY A 93 -3.67 2.92 -6.88
C GLY A 93 -3.75 4.14 -5.95
N LEU A 94 -3.78 3.95 -4.63
CA LEU A 94 -3.69 5.07 -3.70
C LEU A 94 -2.36 5.79 -3.87
N SER A 95 -2.39 7.12 -3.89
CA SER A 95 -1.25 8.00 -4.20
C SER A 95 -0.51 8.49 -2.97
N SER A 96 -1.15 8.49 -1.80
CA SER A 96 -0.58 8.97 -0.54
C SER A 96 -1.20 8.31 0.69
N SER A 97 -0.53 8.43 1.84
CA SER A 97 -1.03 7.92 3.12
C SER A 97 -2.35 8.55 3.56
N SER A 98 -2.66 9.77 3.10
CA SER A 98 -3.92 10.45 3.42
C SER A 98 -5.15 9.82 2.78
N GLU A 99 -4.97 8.99 1.77
CA GLU A 99 -6.04 8.24 1.11
C GLU A 99 -6.35 6.91 1.81
N CYS A 100 -5.51 6.47 2.77
CA CYS A 100 -5.84 5.36 3.65
C CYS A 100 -6.96 5.80 4.61
N ALA A 101 -8.12 5.14 4.50
CA ALA A 101 -9.30 5.48 5.31
C ALA A 101 -9.11 5.07 6.78
N SER A 102 -9.63 5.87 7.71
CA SER A 102 -9.62 5.52 9.13
C SER A 102 -10.50 4.30 9.42
N CYS A 103 -9.98 3.37 10.21
CA CYS A 103 -10.72 2.20 10.67
C CYS A 103 -11.96 2.64 11.48
N PRO A 104 -13.18 2.18 11.18
CA PRO A 104 -14.37 2.59 11.93
C PRO A 104 -14.37 1.98 13.33
N ALA A 105 -15.05 2.66 14.28
CA ALA A 105 -15.33 2.10 15.59
C ALA A 105 -16.09 0.76 15.48
N GLY A 106 -15.83 -0.17 16.38
CA GLY A 106 -16.30 -1.56 16.32
C GLY A 106 -15.39 -2.49 15.53
N SER A 107 -14.34 -1.94 14.87
CA SER A 107 -13.41 -2.71 14.05
C SER A 107 -11.96 -2.36 14.36
N SER A 108 -11.04 -3.20 13.89
CA SER A 108 -9.60 -2.99 13.97
C SER A 108 -8.94 -3.11 12.59
N CYS A 109 -7.88 -2.34 12.37
CA CYS A 109 -7.10 -2.38 11.13
C CYS A 109 -5.61 -2.47 11.47
N SER A 110 -4.99 -3.60 11.16
CA SER A 110 -3.53 -3.76 11.24
C SER A 110 -2.84 -3.04 10.09
N VAL A 111 -1.52 -2.94 10.13
CA VAL A 111 -0.72 -2.41 9.01
C VAL A 111 -1.05 -3.15 7.73
N GLY A 112 -1.28 -2.40 6.64
CA GLY A 112 -1.59 -2.97 5.33
C GLY A 112 -3.00 -3.55 5.20
N SER A 113 -3.92 -3.21 6.10
CA SER A 113 -5.31 -3.67 6.02
C SER A 113 -5.99 -3.19 4.72
N VAL A 114 -6.66 -4.11 4.05
CA VAL A 114 -7.47 -3.81 2.86
C VAL A 114 -8.92 -3.47 3.22
N ALA A 115 -9.38 -3.91 4.40
CA ALA A 115 -10.72 -3.66 4.93
C ALA A 115 -10.68 -3.68 6.46
N PRO A 116 -11.65 -3.02 7.13
CA PRO A 116 -11.82 -3.12 8.56
C PRO A 116 -12.19 -4.56 8.98
N LYS A 117 -11.53 -5.07 10.02
CA LYS A 117 -11.88 -6.35 10.64
C LYS A 117 -12.80 -6.08 11.84
N PRO A 118 -14.07 -6.51 11.80
CA PRO A 118 -14.98 -6.35 12.94
C PRO A 118 -14.42 -7.01 14.20
N CYS A 119 -14.60 -6.38 15.36
CA CYS A 119 -14.30 -6.97 16.63
C CYS A 119 -15.20 -8.22 16.83
N SER A 120 -14.58 -9.30 17.29
CA SER A 120 -15.30 -10.55 17.58
C SER A 120 -16.11 -10.42 18.88
N PRO A 121 -17.16 -11.25 19.11
CA PRO A 121 -17.82 -11.34 20.39
C PRO A 121 -16.81 -11.45 21.54
N GLY A 122 -17.13 -10.87 22.68
CA GLY A 122 -16.22 -10.74 23.82
C GLY A 122 -15.24 -9.58 23.73
N SER A 123 -15.24 -8.83 22.62
CA SER A 123 -14.35 -7.69 22.43
C SER A 123 -15.05 -6.50 21.75
N VAL A 124 -14.52 -5.32 21.94
CA VAL A 124 -15.09 -4.06 21.45
C VAL A 124 -14.02 -3.09 20.98
N GLN A 125 -14.42 -2.11 20.17
CA GLN A 125 -13.58 -0.96 19.88
C GLN A 125 -14.42 0.34 19.83
N PRO A 126 -14.42 1.16 20.89
CA PRO A 126 -15.22 2.38 20.95
C PRO A 126 -14.72 3.49 20.02
N LEU A 127 -13.44 3.51 19.69
CA LEU A 127 -12.81 4.58 18.94
C LEU A 127 -12.49 4.16 17.50
N ALA A 128 -12.64 5.09 16.56
CA ALA A 128 -12.11 4.91 15.20
C ALA A 128 -10.57 5.00 15.18
N GLY A 129 -9.96 4.50 14.10
CA GLY A 129 -8.52 4.60 13.91
C GLY A 129 -7.69 3.65 14.77
N GLN A 130 -8.25 2.53 15.20
CA GLN A 130 -7.57 1.60 16.09
C GLN A 130 -7.09 0.33 15.37
N GLY A 131 -5.94 -0.19 15.82
CA GLY A 131 -5.32 -1.39 15.25
C GLY A 131 -5.79 -2.70 15.88
N THR A 132 -6.40 -2.64 17.05
CA THR A 132 -6.80 -3.84 17.83
C THR A 132 -8.14 -3.62 18.51
N CYS A 133 -8.86 -4.71 18.77
CA CYS A 133 -10.03 -4.71 19.63
C CYS A 133 -9.61 -4.97 21.08
N MET A 134 -10.39 -4.46 22.02
CA MET A 134 -10.19 -4.63 23.46
C MET A 134 -11.16 -5.70 24.00
N PRO A 135 -10.71 -6.68 24.78
CA PRO A 135 -11.62 -7.62 25.44
C PRO A 135 -12.52 -6.89 26.44
N CYS A 136 -13.74 -7.38 26.60
CA CYS A 136 -14.61 -6.93 27.67
C CYS A 136 -13.95 -7.26 29.03
N VAL A 137 -13.92 -6.29 29.94
CA VAL A 137 -13.41 -6.50 31.29
C VAL A 137 -14.31 -7.45 32.07
N ALA A 138 -13.79 -8.13 33.08
CA ALA A 138 -14.57 -8.99 33.99
C ALA A 138 -15.77 -8.21 34.55
N GLY A 139 -16.95 -8.86 34.63
CA GLY A 139 -18.21 -8.22 34.98
C GLY A 139 -18.94 -7.61 33.78
N SER A 140 -18.41 -7.73 32.57
CA SER A 140 -19.09 -7.31 31.34
C SER A 140 -18.91 -8.33 30.21
N TYR A 141 -19.78 -8.27 29.20
CA TYR A 141 -19.74 -9.18 28.05
C TYR A 141 -20.16 -8.49 26.77
N GLN A 142 -19.89 -9.14 25.62
CA GLN A 142 -20.41 -8.71 24.33
C GLN A 142 -20.70 -9.91 23.43
N SER A 143 -21.95 -10.11 23.06
CA SER A 143 -22.41 -11.24 22.24
C SER A 143 -22.30 -10.99 20.73
N GLU A 144 -22.22 -9.73 20.30
CA GLU A 144 -22.25 -9.35 18.90
C GLU A 144 -20.87 -8.94 18.40
N SER A 145 -20.65 -9.15 17.12
CA SER A 145 -19.47 -8.61 16.43
C SER A 145 -19.66 -7.13 16.11
N ASN A 146 -18.54 -6.43 15.86
CA ASN A 146 -18.53 -5.00 15.49
C ASN A 146 -19.07 -4.07 16.59
N ALA A 147 -19.01 -4.51 17.83
CA ALA A 147 -19.51 -3.74 18.97
C ALA A 147 -18.54 -2.63 19.41
N LYS A 148 -19.12 -1.57 19.97
CA LYS A 148 -18.39 -0.39 20.45
C LYS A 148 -18.31 -0.33 21.98
N ALA A 149 -19.16 -1.10 22.68
CA ALA A 149 -19.19 -1.15 24.14
C ALA A 149 -19.59 -2.54 24.60
N CYS A 150 -19.08 -2.93 25.78
CA CYS A 150 -19.51 -4.15 26.46
C CYS A 150 -20.76 -3.84 27.29
N ALA A 151 -21.66 -4.82 27.43
CA ALA A 151 -22.83 -4.79 28.31
C ALA A 151 -22.41 -5.26 29.72
N GLU A 152 -23.03 -4.70 30.75
CA GLU A 152 -22.81 -5.15 32.12
C GLU A 152 -23.42 -6.53 32.37
N CYS A 153 -22.74 -7.34 33.14
CA CYS A 153 -23.24 -8.63 33.58
C CYS A 153 -24.37 -8.44 34.59
N ALA A 154 -25.50 -9.11 34.38
CA ALA A 154 -26.65 -9.01 35.29
C ALA A 154 -26.31 -9.56 36.68
N ALA A 155 -26.97 -9.03 37.70
CA ALA A 155 -26.83 -9.54 39.05
C ALA A 155 -27.18 -11.03 39.13
N GLY A 156 -26.33 -11.81 39.81
CA GLY A 156 -26.46 -13.28 39.87
C GLY A 156 -25.79 -14.03 38.72
N SER A 157 -25.21 -13.31 37.75
CA SER A 157 -24.44 -13.89 36.63
C SER A 157 -22.97 -13.59 36.76
N TYR A 158 -22.15 -14.40 36.10
CA TYR A 158 -20.71 -14.30 36.03
C TYR A 158 -20.23 -14.04 34.59
N CYS A 159 -19.36 -13.04 34.43
CA CYS A 159 -18.73 -12.72 33.16
C CYS A 159 -17.21 -12.58 33.37
N PRO A 160 -16.40 -13.54 32.90
CA PRO A 160 -14.94 -13.40 32.91
C PRO A 160 -14.50 -12.38 31.86
N GLU A 161 -13.21 -12.00 31.87
CA GLU A 161 -12.63 -11.17 30.82
C GLU A 161 -12.83 -11.81 29.46
N GLY A 162 -13.24 -11.01 28.46
CA GLY A 162 -13.55 -11.49 27.12
C GLY A 162 -14.85 -12.30 27.02
N ALA A 163 -15.74 -12.22 27.98
CA ALA A 163 -17.01 -12.96 27.95
C ALA A 163 -17.87 -12.58 26.75
N MET A 164 -18.40 -13.59 26.05
CA MET A 164 -19.35 -13.43 24.93
C MET A 164 -20.82 -13.42 25.42
N ALA A 165 -21.07 -13.94 26.62
CA ALA A 165 -22.40 -14.00 27.25
C ALA A 165 -22.25 -14.01 28.76
N ALA A 166 -23.32 -13.64 29.47
CA ALA A 166 -23.39 -13.82 30.88
C ALA A 166 -23.71 -15.30 31.22
N SER A 167 -22.96 -15.87 32.17
CA SER A 167 -23.21 -17.22 32.70
C SER A 167 -23.97 -17.12 34.02
N PRO A 168 -24.95 -17.97 34.29
CA PRO A 168 -25.70 -18.00 35.55
C PRO A 168 -24.84 -18.42 36.73
#